data_621106272d51875f29b59eda58c3ee04
#
_entry.id   621106272d51875f29b59eda58c3ee04
#
_cell.length_a   1.000
_cell.length_b   1.000
_cell.length_c   1.000
_cell.angle_alpha   90.00
_cell.angle_beta   90.00
_cell.angle_gamma   90.00
#
_symmetry.space_group_name_H-M   'P 1'
#
loop_
_entity.id
_entity.type
_entity.pdbx_description
1 polymer ?
#
loop_
_entity_poly.entity_id
_entity_poly.type
_entity_poly.pdbx_seq_one_letter_code
_entity_poly.pdbx_strand_id
1 'polypeptide(L)'
;MVYPTYQALRDNSKTLHEACAKLYANAKAGSLSDADVEAACEAFKNARLQWERSEAFLYGAATDHEIDPHIDTWPLDHDQLVEALNDATVMDGIKNQGSQYVFEKNGKFDSTLGFHGLEFVLFRNGAARKAADFAANETEEGMTSVAGIDELAFADAVSGDIYNMTTLLHYGWTQDNTDYSWINNNCKWVFEVDENNAEEGTTTGGKNGLCKDNIGYGAWLLKGNTTDGWFQTWQETLENACVAGCSNICQEVYTQKLGQAFRVASGQGGTTEDGEKESRDYIESPYSKRSYIDYQYNIYSIKNSLYGTRDVTATTPVTNSMMNIMKKYNYSGYNDINTALNEAIAALETAKNSSSFVADIAAIEKAYKNGTINSEAAYTRVKTCIDKINNLDDELNKAGAWFRKIRASK
;
A
#
# COMPACT_ATOMS: atom_id res chain seq x y z
N MET A 1 -15.74 7.81 -2.27
CA MET A 1 -14.74 6.72 -2.33
C MET A 1 -13.56 6.99 -1.41
N VAL A 2 -12.77 8.03 -1.66
CA VAL A 2 -11.54 8.32 -0.94
C VAL A 2 -11.75 8.41 0.58
N TYR A 3 -12.62 9.32 1.05
CA TYR A 3 -12.87 9.52 2.48
C TYR A 3 -13.18 8.24 3.27
N PRO A 4 -14.19 7.43 2.87
CA PRO A 4 -14.50 6.22 3.64
C PRO A 4 -13.43 5.14 3.52
N THR A 5 -12.53 5.20 2.52
CA THR A 5 -11.39 4.27 2.43
C THR A 5 -10.32 4.68 3.43
N TYR A 6 -9.92 5.95 3.45
CA TYR A 6 -8.94 6.43 4.43
C TYR A 6 -9.46 6.41 5.87
N GLN A 7 -10.77 6.63 6.08
CA GLN A 7 -11.38 6.40 7.39
C GLN A 7 -11.23 4.94 7.85
N ALA A 8 -11.53 4.00 6.97
CA ALA A 8 -11.39 2.59 7.32
C ALA A 8 -9.91 2.19 7.51
N LEU A 9 -8.98 2.75 6.73
CA LEU A 9 -7.55 2.56 6.92
C LEU A 9 -7.12 3.04 8.31
N ARG A 10 -7.43 4.29 8.67
CA ARG A 10 -7.15 4.84 10.00
C ARG A 10 -7.71 3.98 11.14
N ASP A 11 -8.98 3.58 11.04
CA ASP A 11 -9.66 2.82 12.09
C ASP A 11 -9.06 1.40 12.25
N ASN A 12 -8.66 0.76 11.13
CA ASN A 12 -7.98 -0.53 11.18
C ASN A 12 -6.53 -0.40 11.64
N SER A 13 -5.82 0.68 11.29
CA SER A 13 -4.47 0.97 11.80
C SER A 13 -4.47 1.22 13.31
N LYS A 14 -5.51 1.87 13.84
CA LYS A 14 -5.72 1.97 15.29
C LYS A 14 -5.84 0.60 15.94
N THR A 15 -6.67 -0.28 15.38
CA THR A 15 -6.85 -1.65 15.89
C THR A 15 -5.56 -2.46 15.83
N LEU A 16 -4.77 -2.26 14.76
CA LEU A 16 -3.46 -2.87 14.61
C LEU A 16 -2.49 -2.41 15.70
N HIS A 17 -2.40 -1.10 15.93
CA HIS A 17 -1.57 -0.55 17.00
C HIS A 17 -1.99 -1.06 18.38
N GLU A 18 -3.29 -1.05 18.70
CA GLU A 18 -3.80 -1.59 19.96
C GLU A 18 -3.42 -3.08 20.17
N ALA A 19 -3.44 -3.87 19.10
CA ALA A 19 -3.03 -5.26 19.14
C ALA A 19 -1.51 -5.43 19.33
N CYS A 20 -0.67 -4.66 18.64
CA CYS A 20 0.79 -4.72 18.79
C CYS A 20 1.25 -4.21 20.16
N ALA A 21 0.65 -3.13 20.67
CA ALA A 21 0.88 -2.65 22.03
C ALA A 21 0.56 -3.72 23.10
N LYS A 22 -0.53 -4.46 22.88
CA LYS A 22 -0.89 -5.59 23.75
C LYS A 22 0.12 -6.74 23.67
N LEU A 23 0.65 -7.07 22.47
CA LEU A 23 1.71 -8.06 22.32
C LEU A 23 2.92 -7.71 23.17
N TYR A 24 3.43 -6.49 23.03
CA TYR A 24 4.59 -6.05 23.78
C TYR A 24 4.33 -6.01 25.29
N ALA A 25 3.16 -5.51 25.74
CA ALA A 25 2.80 -5.48 27.14
C ALA A 25 2.70 -6.90 27.74
N ASN A 26 2.06 -7.84 27.02
CA ASN A 26 1.93 -9.23 27.48
C ASN A 26 3.28 -9.96 27.50
N ALA A 27 4.16 -9.70 26.55
CA ALA A 27 5.52 -10.25 26.54
C ALA A 27 6.33 -9.76 27.76
N LYS A 28 6.28 -8.48 28.08
CA LYS A 28 6.91 -7.91 29.30
C LYS A 28 6.35 -8.54 30.58
N ALA A 29 5.07 -8.87 30.60
CA ALA A 29 4.41 -9.51 31.74
C ALA A 29 4.61 -11.05 31.80
N GLY A 30 5.26 -11.64 30.80
CA GLY A 30 5.39 -13.12 30.71
C GLY A 30 4.09 -13.86 30.46
N SER A 31 3.08 -13.19 29.86
CA SER A 31 1.73 -13.71 29.61
C SER A 31 1.35 -13.69 28.13
N LEU A 32 2.31 -13.49 27.21
CA LEU A 32 2.07 -13.52 25.77
C LEU A 32 1.50 -14.89 25.34
N SER A 33 0.47 -14.87 24.52
CA SER A 33 -0.20 -16.08 24.01
C SER A 33 -0.24 -16.09 22.48
N ASP A 34 -0.38 -17.28 21.88
CA ASP A 34 -0.59 -17.43 20.43
C ASP A 34 -1.84 -16.67 19.96
N ALA A 35 -2.90 -16.61 20.78
CA ALA A 35 -4.11 -15.86 20.46
C ALA A 35 -3.87 -14.34 20.36
N ASP A 36 -2.93 -13.80 21.13
CA ASP A 36 -2.54 -12.38 20.99
C ASP A 36 -1.82 -12.14 19.65
N VAL A 37 -0.91 -13.03 19.27
CA VAL A 37 -0.19 -12.93 17.98
C VAL A 37 -1.18 -13.06 16.80
N GLU A 38 -2.09 -14.04 16.87
CA GLU A 38 -3.12 -14.24 15.85
C GLU A 38 -4.03 -13.01 15.71
N ALA A 39 -4.39 -12.36 16.82
CA ALA A 39 -5.19 -11.13 16.82
C ALA A 39 -4.44 -9.97 16.14
N ALA A 40 -3.14 -9.80 16.40
CA ALA A 40 -2.32 -8.78 15.73
C ALA A 40 -2.17 -9.07 14.23
N CYS A 41 -1.98 -10.33 13.85
CA CYS A 41 -1.96 -10.75 12.45
C CYS A 41 -3.27 -10.45 11.71
N GLU A 42 -4.42 -10.68 12.34
CA GLU A 42 -5.72 -10.33 11.74
C GLU A 42 -5.92 -8.82 11.63
N ALA A 43 -5.50 -8.04 12.64
CA ALA A 43 -5.53 -6.60 12.59
C ALA A 43 -4.61 -6.06 11.48
N PHE A 44 -3.40 -6.63 11.32
CA PHE A 44 -2.50 -6.32 10.22
C PHE A 44 -3.16 -6.55 8.86
N LYS A 45 -3.72 -7.74 8.63
CA LYS A 45 -4.39 -8.08 7.37
C LYS A 45 -5.51 -7.09 7.03
N ASN A 46 -6.27 -6.66 8.04
CA ASN A 46 -7.36 -5.72 7.86
C ASN A 46 -6.87 -4.30 7.55
N ALA A 47 -5.81 -3.83 8.21
CA ALA A 47 -5.21 -2.52 7.93
C ALA A 47 -4.56 -2.50 6.53
N ARG A 48 -3.71 -3.50 6.23
CA ARG A 48 -3.04 -3.64 4.93
C ARG A 48 -4.05 -3.67 3.78
N LEU A 49 -5.14 -4.43 3.92
CA LEU A 49 -6.20 -4.49 2.91
C LEU A 49 -6.83 -3.12 2.60
N GLN A 50 -6.95 -2.22 3.59
CA GLN A 50 -7.46 -0.87 3.34
C GLN A 50 -6.42 0.01 2.65
N TRP A 51 -5.15 -0.20 2.93
CA TRP A 51 -4.06 0.47 2.23
C TRP A 51 -4.06 0.08 0.74
N GLU A 52 -4.02 -1.20 0.44
CA GLU A 52 -4.09 -1.71 -0.94
C GLU A 52 -5.31 -1.21 -1.72
N ARG A 53 -6.42 -0.95 -1.03
CA ARG A 53 -7.61 -0.34 -1.60
C ARG A 53 -7.49 1.14 -1.92
N SER A 54 -6.43 1.80 -1.51
CA SER A 54 -6.19 3.20 -1.78
C SER A 54 -5.21 3.46 -2.93
N GLU A 55 -4.56 2.44 -3.43
CA GLU A 55 -3.49 2.51 -4.44
C GLU A 55 -3.85 3.33 -5.71
N ALA A 56 -5.09 3.25 -6.17
CA ALA A 56 -5.53 4.05 -7.33
C ALA A 56 -5.72 5.54 -7.01
N PHE A 57 -5.49 6.00 -5.78
CA PHE A 57 -5.66 7.42 -5.39
C PHE A 57 -4.69 7.86 -4.29
N LEU A 58 -3.44 7.41 -4.37
CA LEU A 58 -2.35 7.86 -3.47
C LEU A 58 -1.89 9.30 -3.75
N TYR A 59 -2.33 9.92 -4.85
CA TYR A 59 -2.08 11.34 -5.09
C TYR A 59 -2.66 12.24 -3.98
N GLY A 60 -2.12 13.44 -3.86
CA GLY A 60 -2.48 14.37 -2.78
C GLY A 60 -1.76 14.05 -1.48
N ALA A 61 -2.48 13.98 -0.36
CA ALA A 61 -1.86 13.87 0.95
C ALA A 61 -0.89 12.67 1.11
N ALA A 62 -1.15 11.55 0.45
CA ALA A 62 -0.27 10.38 0.53
C ALA A 62 1.11 10.66 -0.07
N THR A 63 1.15 11.29 -1.24
CA THR A 63 2.39 11.64 -1.95
C THR A 63 3.02 12.90 -1.39
N ASP A 64 2.21 13.96 -1.22
CA ASP A 64 2.70 15.30 -0.89
C ASP A 64 3.27 15.38 0.54
N HIS A 65 2.84 14.51 1.44
CA HIS A 65 3.34 14.38 2.82
C HIS A 65 4.21 13.14 3.02
N GLU A 66 4.69 12.53 1.95
CA GLU A 66 5.58 11.35 1.99
C GLU A 66 5.03 10.18 2.85
N ILE A 67 3.69 10.10 2.97
CA ILE A 67 3.05 9.06 3.80
C ILE A 67 3.23 7.69 3.16
N ASP A 68 3.10 7.61 1.85
CA ASP A 68 3.26 6.39 1.07
C ASP A 68 4.64 5.74 1.29
N PRO A 69 5.77 6.38 0.95
CA PRO A 69 7.09 5.79 1.19
C PRO A 69 7.38 5.57 2.68
N HIS A 70 6.72 6.29 3.59
CA HIS A 70 6.96 6.13 5.02
C HIS A 70 6.31 4.87 5.60
N ILE A 71 5.10 4.51 5.18
CA ILE A 71 4.37 3.37 5.75
C ILE A 71 4.38 2.11 4.86
N ASP A 72 4.88 2.22 3.61
CA ASP A 72 4.87 1.13 2.64
C ASP A 72 6.20 0.98 1.86
N THR A 73 7.33 1.37 2.46
CA THR A 73 8.66 1.20 1.86
C THR A 73 8.95 -0.27 1.60
N TRP A 74 9.32 -0.58 0.36
CA TRP A 74 9.61 -1.93 -0.12
C TRP A 74 10.85 -1.94 -1.03
N PRO A 75 11.71 -2.97 -1.04
CA PRO A 75 11.69 -4.17 -0.17
C PRO A 75 12.21 -3.90 1.24
N LEU A 76 11.88 -4.80 2.18
CA LEU A 76 12.44 -4.78 3.54
C LEU A 76 13.96 -4.99 3.52
N ASP A 77 14.70 -4.10 4.14
CA ASP A 77 16.15 -4.23 4.38
C ASP A 77 16.39 -4.94 5.72
N HIS A 78 16.73 -6.23 5.65
CA HIS A 78 17.03 -7.05 6.82
C HIS A 78 18.29 -6.58 7.56
N ASP A 79 19.32 -6.14 6.85
CA ASP A 79 20.58 -5.70 7.46
C ASP A 79 20.35 -4.42 8.27
N GLN A 80 19.60 -3.47 7.72
CA GLN A 80 19.19 -2.25 8.43
C GLN A 80 18.34 -2.59 9.65
N LEU A 81 17.39 -3.52 9.53
CA LEU A 81 16.57 -3.95 10.67
C LEU A 81 17.42 -4.60 11.77
N VAL A 82 18.36 -5.48 11.41
CA VAL A 82 19.29 -6.08 12.36
C VAL A 82 20.13 -5.02 13.06
N GLU A 83 20.68 -4.07 12.30
CA GLU A 83 21.47 -2.95 12.87
C GLU A 83 20.64 -2.15 13.87
N ALA A 84 19.43 -1.74 13.48
CA ALA A 84 18.55 -0.95 14.32
C ALA A 84 18.15 -1.67 15.62
N LEU A 85 17.75 -2.95 15.53
CA LEU A 85 17.29 -3.72 16.69
C LEU A 85 18.42 -4.21 17.61
N ASN A 86 19.68 -4.17 17.17
CA ASN A 86 20.85 -4.44 18.00
C ASN A 86 21.53 -3.16 18.56
N ASP A 87 21.15 -1.98 18.10
CA ASP A 87 21.66 -0.71 18.65
C ASP A 87 20.92 -0.37 19.94
N ALA A 88 21.65 -0.40 21.06
CA ALA A 88 21.07 -0.09 22.38
C ALA A 88 20.45 1.30 22.45
N THR A 89 21.03 2.29 21.75
CA THR A 89 20.50 3.67 21.73
C THR A 89 19.17 3.73 20.97
N VAL A 90 19.10 3.02 19.83
CA VAL A 90 17.87 2.89 19.04
C VAL A 90 16.79 2.20 19.86
N MET A 91 17.11 1.07 20.48
CA MET A 91 16.14 0.32 21.30
C MET A 91 15.68 1.08 22.54
N ASP A 92 16.56 1.84 23.17
CA ASP A 92 16.17 2.74 24.27
C ASP A 92 15.23 3.85 23.77
N GLY A 93 15.48 4.41 22.60
CA GLY A 93 14.58 5.37 21.95
C GLY A 93 13.21 4.77 21.66
N ILE A 94 13.15 3.62 21.00
CA ILE A 94 11.91 2.89 20.70
C ILE A 94 11.11 2.58 21.97
N LYS A 95 11.76 2.04 23.01
CA LYS A 95 11.12 1.65 24.27
C LYS A 95 10.60 2.84 25.08
N ASN A 96 11.21 4.02 24.97
CA ASN A 96 10.86 5.20 25.76
C ASN A 96 9.95 6.19 25.02
N GLN A 97 10.07 6.30 23.69
CA GLN A 97 9.38 7.31 22.88
C GLN A 97 8.40 6.67 21.86
N GLY A 98 8.50 5.35 21.60
CA GLY A 98 7.59 4.63 20.73
C GLY A 98 7.57 5.18 19.29
N SER A 99 6.38 5.41 18.77
CA SER A 99 6.17 5.90 17.41
C SER A 99 6.80 7.25 17.12
N GLN A 100 6.95 8.12 18.12
CA GLN A 100 7.65 9.39 17.92
C GLN A 100 9.12 9.17 17.54
N TYR A 101 9.80 8.24 18.21
CA TYR A 101 11.21 7.96 17.93
C TYR A 101 11.42 7.42 16.52
N VAL A 102 10.60 6.45 16.09
CA VAL A 102 10.69 5.90 14.74
C VAL A 102 10.43 6.97 13.67
N PHE A 103 9.42 7.80 13.87
CA PHE A 103 9.11 8.91 12.98
C PHE A 103 10.28 9.91 12.87
N GLU A 104 10.77 10.43 14.00
CA GLU A 104 11.84 11.44 14.04
C GLU A 104 13.21 10.90 13.57
N LYS A 105 13.42 9.59 13.64
CA LYS A 105 14.65 8.90 13.24
C LYS A 105 14.47 8.08 11.97
N ASN A 106 13.56 8.49 11.10
CA ASN A 106 13.22 7.78 9.86
C ASN A 106 14.46 7.29 9.10
N GLY A 107 15.52 8.09 8.93
CA GLY A 107 16.77 7.69 8.28
C GLY A 107 17.52 6.52 8.93
N LYS A 108 17.10 6.06 10.13
CA LYS A 108 17.59 4.83 10.77
C LYS A 108 16.75 3.61 10.37
N PHE A 109 15.66 3.82 9.68
CA PHE A 109 14.64 2.81 9.40
C PHE A 109 14.16 2.84 7.95
N ASP A 110 14.81 3.57 7.04
CA ASP A 110 14.34 3.89 5.68
C ASP A 110 13.66 2.74 4.93
N SER A 111 14.19 1.53 5.08
CA SER A 111 13.68 0.33 4.41
C SER A 111 13.14 -0.72 5.39
N THR A 112 12.78 -0.32 6.61
CA THR A 112 12.28 -1.25 7.65
C THR A 112 10.96 -0.81 8.27
N LEU A 113 10.50 0.41 8.00
CA LEU A 113 9.26 0.95 8.54
C LEU A 113 7.99 0.40 7.86
N GLY A 114 6.88 0.79 8.42
CA GLY A 114 5.59 0.55 7.83
C GLY A 114 5.15 -0.92 7.86
N PHE A 115 4.32 -1.25 6.90
CA PHE A 115 3.69 -2.57 6.82
C PHE A 115 4.69 -3.72 6.62
N HIS A 116 5.76 -3.50 5.84
CA HIS A 116 6.68 -4.61 5.51
C HIS A 116 7.57 -5.04 6.68
N GLY A 117 8.09 -4.10 7.46
CA GLY A 117 8.80 -4.43 8.70
C GLY A 117 7.89 -5.09 9.72
N LEU A 118 6.65 -4.63 9.82
CA LEU A 118 5.67 -5.23 10.72
C LEU A 118 5.22 -6.62 10.26
N GLU A 119 5.08 -6.84 8.95
CA GLU A 119 4.80 -8.17 8.37
C GLU A 119 5.88 -9.17 8.76
N PHE A 120 7.15 -8.78 8.63
CA PHE A 120 8.28 -9.62 9.03
C PHE A 120 8.19 -10.03 10.50
N VAL A 121 7.87 -9.10 11.40
CA VAL A 121 7.76 -9.42 12.84
C VAL A 121 6.59 -10.37 13.12
N LEU A 122 5.45 -10.21 12.45
CA LEU A 122 4.22 -10.93 12.78
C LEU A 122 4.10 -12.31 12.09
N PHE A 123 4.71 -12.48 10.91
CA PHE A 123 4.48 -13.67 10.07
C PHE A 123 5.76 -14.41 9.72
N ARG A 124 5.64 -15.74 9.53
CA ARG A 124 6.64 -16.61 8.89
C ARG A 124 5.94 -17.68 8.06
N ASN A 125 6.45 -17.91 6.86
CA ASN A 125 5.97 -18.98 5.96
C ASN A 125 4.45 -18.97 5.67
N GLY A 126 3.81 -17.82 5.70
CA GLY A 126 2.38 -17.66 5.44
C GLY A 126 1.48 -17.83 6.66
N ALA A 127 2.04 -17.99 7.84
CA ALA A 127 1.33 -18.16 9.10
C ALA A 127 1.73 -17.12 10.14
N ALA A 128 0.87 -16.88 11.13
CA ALA A 128 1.24 -16.13 12.32
C ALA A 128 2.39 -16.85 13.06
N ARG A 129 3.36 -16.10 13.55
CA ARG A 129 4.37 -16.62 14.46
C ARG A 129 3.72 -17.06 15.78
N LYS A 130 4.44 -17.82 16.58
CA LYS A 130 3.96 -18.31 17.88
C LYS A 130 4.50 -17.45 19.02
N ALA A 131 3.79 -17.36 20.11
CA ALA A 131 4.26 -16.66 21.30
C ALA A 131 5.64 -17.14 21.78
N ALA A 132 5.92 -18.44 21.61
CA ALA A 132 7.19 -19.04 21.94
C ALA A 132 8.36 -18.51 21.09
N ASP A 133 8.12 -18.05 19.85
CA ASP A 133 9.14 -17.51 18.98
C ASP A 133 9.72 -16.18 19.49
N PHE A 134 8.94 -15.45 20.29
CA PHE A 134 9.33 -14.20 20.92
C PHE A 134 9.96 -14.35 22.31
N ALA A 135 9.99 -15.58 22.84
CA ALA A 135 10.62 -15.86 24.15
C ALA A 135 12.15 -16.00 24.06
N ALA A 136 12.70 -16.03 22.85
CA ALA A 136 14.13 -16.19 22.56
C ALA A 136 14.57 -15.17 21.51
N ASN A 137 15.81 -15.28 21.04
CA ASN A 137 16.26 -14.54 19.88
C ASN A 137 15.58 -15.05 18.60
N GLU A 138 15.52 -14.19 17.59
CA GLU A 138 15.03 -14.53 16.25
C GLU A 138 15.85 -15.71 15.65
N THR A 139 15.19 -16.53 14.85
CA THR A 139 15.81 -17.71 14.21
C THR A 139 16.08 -17.50 12.72
N GLU A 140 15.60 -16.41 12.13
CA GLU A 140 15.84 -16.06 10.73
C GLU A 140 17.33 -15.80 10.49
N GLU A 141 17.84 -16.25 9.34
CA GLU A 141 19.24 -16.05 8.97
C GLU A 141 19.56 -14.54 8.91
N GLY A 142 20.66 -14.14 9.55
CA GLY A 142 21.05 -12.74 9.69
C GLY A 142 20.44 -12.02 10.90
N MET A 143 19.36 -12.53 11.49
CA MET A 143 18.61 -11.89 12.58
C MET A 143 18.84 -12.54 13.97
N THR A 144 19.64 -13.59 14.08
CA THR A 144 19.77 -14.41 15.31
C THR A 144 20.32 -13.67 16.52
N SER A 145 20.85 -12.46 16.35
CA SER A 145 21.26 -11.57 17.45
C SER A 145 20.12 -10.75 18.05
N VAL A 146 18.98 -10.65 17.35
CA VAL A 146 17.84 -9.84 17.76
C VAL A 146 16.99 -10.59 18.77
N ALA A 147 16.66 -9.94 19.88
CA ALA A 147 15.76 -10.53 20.89
C ALA A 147 14.30 -10.36 20.47
N GLY A 148 13.49 -11.42 20.62
CA GLY A 148 12.07 -11.38 20.27
C GLY A 148 11.27 -10.28 21.01
N ILE A 149 11.66 -9.94 22.23
CA ILE A 149 11.06 -8.82 22.98
C ILE A 149 11.34 -7.46 22.30
N ASP A 150 12.48 -7.32 21.62
CA ASP A 150 12.86 -6.10 20.92
C ASP A 150 12.11 -5.99 19.58
N GLU A 151 11.86 -7.11 18.90
CA GLU A 151 10.94 -7.14 17.76
C GLU A 151 9.53 -6.69 18.14
N LEU A 152 9.03 -7.10 19.31
CA LEU A 152 7.71 -6.68 19.79
C LEU A 152 7.66 -5.20 20.20
N ALA A 153 8.75 -4.66 20.75
CA ALA A 153 8.87 -3.21 21.01
C ALA A 153 8.86 -2.42 19.69
N PHE A 154 9.58 -2.90 18.67
CA PHE A 154 9.58 -2.32 17.34
C PHE A 154 8.17 -2.39 16.70
N ALA A 155 7.48 -3.54 16.81
CA ALA A 155 6.13 -3.70 16.28
C ALA A 155 5.12 -2.73 16.92
N ASP A 156 5.21 -2.49 18.24
CA ASP A 156 4.40 -1.50 18.95
C ASP A 156 4.67 -0.08 18.40
N ALA A 157 5.93 0.30 18.27
CA ALA A 157 6.33 1.63 17.79
C ALA A 157 5.92 1.87 16.34
N VAL A 158 6.21 0.92 15.43
CA VAL A 158 5.90 1.03 13.99
C VAL A 158 4.39 1.00 13.74
N SER A 159 3.64 0.14 14.43
CA SER A 159 2.18 0.15 14.29
C SER A 159 1.54 1.44 14.78
N GLY A 160 2.12 2.05 15.83
CA GLY A 160 1.73 3.37 16.31
C GLY A 160 2.01 4.47 15.28
N ASP A 161 3.13 4.38 14.62
CA ASP A 161 3.50 5.31 13.55
C ASP A 161 2.57 5.16 12.32
N ILE A 162 2.29 3.95 11.87
CA ILE A 162 1.27 3.69 10.83
C ILE A 162 -0.09 4.31 11.22
N TYR A 163 -0.52 4.18 12.48
CA TYR A 163 -1.76 4.81 12.93
C TYR A 163 -1.71 6.33 12.89
N ASN A 164 -0.58 6.94 13.28
CA ASN A 164 -0.38 8.38 13.23
C ASN A 164 -0.44 8.89 11.79
N MET A 165 0.30 8.26 10.87
CA MET A 165 0.36 8.64 9.46
C MET A 165 -0.96 8.43 8.73
N THR A 166 -1.67 7.35 9.02
CA THR A 166 -3.00 7.11 8.42
C THR A 166 -4.08 8.05 8.98
N THR A 167 -3.90 8.55 10.20
CA THR A 167 -4.75 9.62 10.76
C THR A 167 -4.45 10.95 10.08
N LEU A 168 -3.18 11.29 9.85
CA LEU A 168 -2.79 12.47 9.06
C LEU A 168 -3.34 12.40 7.64
N LEU A 169 -3.24 11.24 7.00
CA LEU A 169 -3.77 11.02 5.65
C LEU A 169 -5.29 11.26 5.57
N HIS A 170 -6.06 10.71 6.51
CA HIS A 170 -7.51 10.95 6.57
C HIS A 170 -7.82 12.42 6.84
N TYR A 171 -7.12 13.06 7.79
CA TYR A 171 -7.24 14.48 8.07
C TYR A 171 -6.92 15.35 6.85
N GLY A 172 -5.82 15.07 6.15
CA GLY A 172 -5.41 15.81 4.96
C GLY A 172 -6.50 15.85 3.88
N TRP A 173 -7.22 14.75 3.71
CA TRP A 173 -8.32 14.69 2.76
C TRP A 173 -9.62 15.34 3.24
N THR A 174 -9.98 15.18 4.52
CA THR A 174 -11.32 15.45 5.05
C THR A 174 -11.45 16.74 5.86
N GLN A 175 -10.34 17.20 6.47
CA GLN A 175 -10.33 18.23 7.52
C GLN A 175 -11.17 17.82 8.77
N ASP A 176 -11.20 16.53 9.11
CA ASP A 176 -11.96 16.07 10.28
C ASP A 176 -11.38 16.63 11.58
N ASN A 177 -12.20 17.39 12.32
CA ASN A 177 -11.76 18.02 13.58
C ASN A 177 -11.42 16.99 14.67
N THR A 178 -11.95 15.78 14.60
CA THR A 178 -11.63 14.71 15.54
C THR A 178 -10.21 14.24 15.31
N ASP A 179 -9.81 14.04 14.04
CA ASP A 179 -8.44 13.68 13.66
C ASP A 179 -7.46 14.79 14.04
N TYR A 180 -7.79 16.05 13.71
CA TYR A 180 -6.96 17.18 14.07
C TYR A 180 -6.72 17.25 15.59
N SER A 181 -7.78 17.10 16.37
CA SER A 181 -7.69 17.14 17.82
C SER A 181 -6.87 15.98 18.37
N TRP A 182 -7.02 14.81 17.77
CA TRP A 182 -6.26 13.62 18.17
C TRP A 182 -4.78 13.78 17.86
N ILE A 183 -4.42 14.20 16.63
CA ILE A 183 -3.03 14.43 16.20
C ILE A 183 -2.39 15.49 17.11
N ASN A 184 -3.03 16.63 17.27
CA ASN A 184 -2.49 17.73 18.07
C ASN A 184 -2.20 17.36 19.54
N ASN A 185 -2.97 16.41 20.09
CA ASN A 185 -2.81 15.98 21.47
C ASN A 185 -1.87 14.78 21.65
N ASN A 186 -1.68 13.95 20.61
CA ASN A 186 -0.99 12.67 20.76
C ASN A 186 0.24 12.51 19.86
N CYS A 187 0.26 13.14 18.67
CA CYS A 187 1.34 12.97 17.71
C CYS A 187 1.57 14.20 16.84
N LYS A 188 1.54 15.39 17.42
CA LYS A 188 1.69 16.66 16.67
C LYS A 188 2.96 16.76 15.83
N TRP A 189 3.98 15.93 16.12
CA TRP A 189 5.22 15.86 15.34
C TRP A 189 4.99 15.47 13.88
N VAL A 190 3.90 14.75 13.56
CA VAL A 190 3.57 14.43 12.16
C VAL A 190 3.23 15.66 11.31
N PHE A 191 2.92 16.80 11.95
CA PHE A 191 2.73 18.05 11.24
C PHE A 191 4.05 18.77 10.91
N GLU A 192 5.16 18.35 11.50
CA GLU A 192 6.47 19.02 11.37
C GLU A 192 7.21 18.59 10.10
N VAL A 193 6.81 17.48 9.46
CA VAL A 193 7.39 16.97 8.20
C VAL A 193 7.31 18.02 7.09
N ASP A 194 6.21 18.76 7.03
CA ASP A 194 5.98 19.75 5.98
C ASP A 194 6.88 21.01 6.08
N GLU A 195 7.49 21.30 7.23
CA GLU A 195 8.32 22.49 7.38
C GLU A 195 9.66 22.38 6.65
N ASN A 196 10.13 21.15 6.43
CA ASN A 196 11.42 20.88 5.78
C ASN A 196 11.28 20.57 4.29
N ASN A 197 10.10 20.13 3.82
CA ASN A 197 9.82 19.72 2.45
C ASN A 197 9.01 20.74 1.64
N ALA A 198 8.72 21.92 2.17
CA ALA A 198 8.12 23.00 1.42
C ALA A 198 9.10 23.53 0.39
N GLU A 199 9.30 22.80 -0.70
CA GLU A 199 9.93 23.35 -1.89
C GLU A 199 9.13 24.56 -2.39
N GLU A 200 9.84 25.64 -2.68
CA GLU A 200 9.26 26.87 -3.20
C GLU A 200 8.48 26.55 -4.48
N GLY A 201 7.16 26.58 -4.42
CA GLY A 201 6.28 26.31 -5.56
C GLY A 201 5.46 25.02 -5.50
N THR A 202 5.59 24.20 -4.49
CA THR A 202 4.65 23.11 -4.27
C THR A 202 3.32 23.66 -3.78
N THR A 203 2.23 23.18 -4.33
CA THR A 203 0.87 23.57 -3.95
C THR A 203 0.43 22.93 -2.64
N THR A 204 1.29 22.18 -2.02
CA THR A 204 1.13 21.61 -0.69
C THR A 204 1.15 22.77 0.28
N GLY A 205 0.00 23.20 0.64
CA GLY A 205 -0.25 24.28 1.59
C GLY A 205 0.10 23.90 3.00
N GLY A 206 0.83 22.86 3.11
CA GLY A 206 1.45 22.60 4.08
C GLY A 206 1.12 22.27 5.46
N LYS A 207 1.50 23.09 6.29
CA LYS A 207 1.35 22.92 7.74
C LYS A 207 0.03 22.24 8.10
N ASN A 208 0.11 21.16 8.86
CA ASN A 208 -1.03 20.44 9.40
C ASN A 208 -1.77 19.50 8.43
N GLY A 209 -1.08 18.94 7.43
CA GLY A 209 -1.69 17.95 6.53
C GLY A 209 -2.75 18.49 5.59
N LEU A 210 -2.81 19.81 5.40
CA LEU A 210 -3.75 20.47 4.51
C LEU A 210 -3.10 20.84 3.18
N CYS A 211 -3.90 20.94 2.14
CA CYS A 211 -3.47 21.47 0.88
C CYS A 211 -3.50 23.01 0.86
N LYS A 212 -3.32 23.60 -0.32
CA LYS A 212 -3.37 25.04 -0.54
C LYS A 212 -4.54 25.74 0.18
N ASP A 213 -4.29 26.92 0.75
CA ASP A 213 -5.30 27.75 1.43
C ASP A 213 -5.94 27.11 2.68
N ASN A 214 -5.27 26.18 3.33
CA ASN A 214 -5.75 25.46 4.52
C ASN A 214 -7.08 24.71 4.29
N ILE A 215 -7.27 24.18 3.11
CA ILE A 215 -8.40 23.30 2.77
C ILE A 215 -7.90 21.87 2.56
N GLY A 216 -8.75 20.87 2.87
CA GLY A 216 -8.42 19.47 2.61
C GLY A 216 -8.36 19.14 1.11
N TYR A 217 -7.57 18.12 0.76
CA TYR A 217 -7.39 17.67 -0.62
C TYR A 217 -8.71 17.34 -1.32
N GLY A 218 -9.67 16.77 -0.62
CA GLY A 218 -10.97 16.48 -1.19
C GLY A 218 -11.76 17.72 -1.54
N ALA A 219 -11.71 18.75 -0.70
CA ALA A 219 -12.36 20.04 -0.98
C ALA A 219 -11.66 20.75 -2.15
N TRP A 220 -10.33 20.64 -2.25
CA TRP A 220 -9.56 21.23 -3.34
C TRP A 220 -9.84 20.52 -4.69
N LEU A 221 -9.93 19.19 -4.68
CA LEU A 221 -10.32 18.41 -5.85
C LEU A 221 -11.71 18.81 -6.37
N LEU A 222 -12.65 19.09 -5.45
CA LEU A 222 -14.02 19.53 -5.79
C LEU A 222 -14.09 20.97 -6.33
N LYS A 223 -13.04 21.78 -6.23
CA LYS A 223 -12.92 23.08 -6.90
C LYS A 223 -12.58 22.96 -8.40
N GLY A 224 -12.66 21.78 -8.99
CA GLY A 224 -12.44 21.56 -10.41
C GLY A 224 -13.21 22.54 -11.29
N ASN A 225 -12.65 22.90 -12.43
CA ASN A 225 -13.17 23.93 -13.36
C ASN A 225 -13.13 25.37 -12.81
N THR A 226 -12.21 25.64 -11.88
CA THR A 226 -11.90 26.98 -11.37
C THR A 226 -10.38 27.21 -11.44
N THR A 227 -9.97 28.48 -11.48
CA THR A 227 -8.53 28.85 -11.47
C THR A 227 -7.83 28.46 -10.17
N ASP A 228 -8.59 28.28 -9.09
CA ASP A 228 -8.09 27.89 -7.76
C ASP A 228 -8.25 26.40 -7.49
N GLY A 229 -8.76 25.63 -8.46
CA GLY A 229 -8.89 24.18 -8.36
C GLY A 229 -7.57 23.45 -8.54
N TRP A 230 -7.50 22.23 -8.04
CA TRP A 230 -6.35 21.36 -8.27
C TRP A 230 -6.15 21.10 -9.77
N PHE A 231 -7.26 20.88 -10.50
CA PHE A 231 -7.28 20.84 -11.95
C PHE A 231 -8.17 21.95 -12.48
N GLN A 232 -7.76 22.60 -13.59
CA GLN A 232 -8.48 23.75 -14.13
C GLN A 232 -9.77 23.37 -14.87
N THR A 233 -9.89 22.12 -15.28
CA THR A 233 -11.07 21.59 -15.97
C THR A 233 -11.53 20.28 -15.38
N TRP A 234 -12.83 19.96 -15.48
CA TRP A 234 -13.37 18.66 -15.09
C TRP A 234 -12.78 17.52 -15.94
N GLN A 235 -12.38 17.79 -17.17
CA GLN A 235 -11.71 16.81 -18.02
C GLN A 235 -10.36 16.41 -17.44
N GLU A 236 -9.57 17.38 -17.00
CA GLU A 236 -8.29 17.13 -16.32
C GLU A 236 -8.51 16.40 -14.99
N THR A 237 -9.52 16.80 -14.20
CA THR A 237 -9.86 16.11 -12.96
C THR A 237 -10.18 14.64 -13.20
N LEU A 238 -11.04 14.35 -14.19
CA LEU A 238 -11.46 12.98 -14.51
C LEU A 238 -10.28 12.15 -15.05
N GLU A 239 -9.46 12.74 -15.89
CA GLU A 239 -8.28 12.06 -16.42
C GLU A 239 -7.24 11.79 -15.33
N ASN A 240 -6.77 12.84 -14.66
CA ASN A 240 -5.62 12.72 -13.76
C ASN A 240 -6.00 12.07 -12.42
N ALA A 241 -7.07 12.53 -11.79
CA ALA A 241 -7.43 12.03 -10.47
C ALA A 241 -8.02 10.62 -10.47
N CYS A 242 -8.67 10.21 -11.56
CA CYS A 242 -9.37 8.93 -11.58
C CYS A 242 -8.73 7.91 -12.51
N VAL A 243 -8.32 8.33 -13.72
CA VAL A 243 -7.81 7.40 -14.73
C VAL A 243 -6.30 7.27 -14.65
N ALA A 244 -5.54 8.37 -14.60
CA ALA A 244 -4.09 8.31 -14.50
C ALA A 244 -3.63 7.61 -13.21
N GLY A 245 -4.27 7.89 -12.07
CA GLY A 245 -4.00 7.13 -10.84
C GLY A 245 -4.26 5.64 -11.00
N CYS A 246 -5.37 5.25 -11.65
CA CYS A 246 -5.67 3.83 -11.93
C CYS A 246 -4.65 3.20 -12.89
N SER A 247 -4.20 3.92 -13.92
CA SER A 247 -3.19 3.42 -14.85
C SER A 247 -1.84 3.23 -14.16
N ASN A 248 -1.42 4.15 -13.29
CA ASN A 248 -0.16 4.03 -12.56
C ASN A 248 -0.09 2.73 -11.74
N ILE A 249 -1.12 2.43 -10.95
CA ILE A 249 -1.10 1.18 -10.17
C ILE A 249 -1.19 -0.06 -11.06
N CYS A 250 -1.86 -0.03 -12.22
CA CYS A 250 -1.77 -1.11 -13.18
C CYS A 250 -0.33 -1.36 -13.62
N GLN A 251 0.38 -0.30 -14.04
CA GLN A 251 1.77 -0.38 -14.49
C GLN A 251 2.67 -0.92 -13.39
N GLU A 252 2.53 -0.42 -12.18
CA GLU A 252 3.31 -0.91 -11.04
C GLU A 252 3.07 -2.40 -10.80
N VAL A 253 1.80 -2.86 -10.77
CA VAL A 253 1.50 -4.26 -10.52
C VAL A 253 2.05 -5.16 -11.64
N TYR A 254 1.85 -4.85 -12.92
CA TYR A 254 2.32 -5.76 -13.96
C TYR A 254 3.81 -5.63 -14.29
N THR A 255 4.44 -4.46 -14.09
CA THR A 255 5.86 -4.27 -14.38
C THR A 255 6.76 -4.57 -13.21
N GLN A 256 6.39 -4.14 -11.99
CA GLN A 256 7.20 -4.22 -10.79
C GLN A 256 6.77 -5.38 -9.88
N LYS A 257 5.59 -5.25 -9.27
CA LYS A 257 5.11 -6.15 -8.21
C LYS A 257 5.02 -7.62 -8.67
N LEU A 258 4.43 -7.89 -9.84
CA LEU A 258 4.43 -9.23 -10.47
C LEU A 258 5.62 -9.40 -11.41
N GLY A 259 5.94 -8.35 -12.19
CA GLY A 259 6.80 -8.45 -13.35
C GLY A 259 8.26 -8.69 -13.03
N GLN A 260 8.82 -8.02 -12.03
CA GLN A 260 10.26 -8.07 -11.76
C GLN A 260 10.70 -9.49 -11.36
N ALA A 261 10.10 -10.06 -10.30
CA ALA A 261 10.40 -11.41 -9.84
C ALA A 261 10.12 -12.46 -10.93
N PHE A 262 9.02 -12.28 -11.72
CA PHE A 262 8.68 -13.17 -12.82
C PHE A 262 9.74 -13.16 -13.93
N ARG A 263 10.21 -11.98 -14.37
CA ARG A 263 11.23 -11.87 -15.41
C ARG A 263 12.53 -12.54 -14.97
N VAL A 264 12.98 -12.28 -13.74
CA VAL A 264 14.20 -12.88 -13.22
C VAL A 264 14.07 -14.42 -13.12
N ALA A 265 12.99 -14.91 -12.53
CA ALA A 265 12.74 -16.35 -12.37
C ALA A 265 12.61 -17.07 -13.72
N SER A 266 12.12 -16.39 -14.75
CA SER A 266 11.98 -16.94 -16.12
C SER A 266 13.21 -16.75 -17.02
N GLY A 267 14.32 -16.20 -16.48
CA GLY A 267 15.54 -15.95 -17.24
C GLY A 267 15.48 -14.72 -18.16
N GLN A 268 14.54 -13.82 -17.93
CA GLN A 268 14.33 -12.59 -18.71
C GLN A 268 14.66 -11.32 -17.89
N GLY A 269 15.29 -11.48 -16.72
CA GLY A 269 15.65 -10.37 -15.84
C GLY A 269 16.52 -9.33 -16.53
N GLY A 270 16.24 -8.07 -16.26
CA GLY A 270 16.90 -6.90 -16.80
C GLY A 270 17.51 -6.01 -15.74
N THR A 271 17.47 -4.72 -16.01
CA THR A 271 17.88 -3.64 -15.11
C THR A 271 16.68 -2.75 -14.83
N THR A 272 16.57 -2.27 -13.60
CA THR A 272 15.57 -1.27 -13.19
C THR A 272 15.86 0.08 -13.84
N GLU A 273 14.95 1.02 -13.73
CA GLU A 273 15.13 2.39 -14.24
C GLU A 273 16.33 3.09 -13.58
N ASP A 274 16.62 2.77 -12.32
CA ASP A 274 17.77 3.28 -11.57
C ASP A 274 19.10 2.61 -11.93
N GLY A 275 19.07 1.65 -12.86
CA GLY A 275 20.27 0.95 -13.35
C GLY A 275 20.71 -0.26 -12.52
N GLU A 276 19.95 -0.65 -11.52
CA GLU A 276 20.21 -1.83 -10.70
C GLU A 276 19.68 -3.10 -11.36
N LYS A 277 20.23 -4.26 -11.00
CA LYS A 277 19.69 -5.53 -11.49
C LYS A 277 18.34 -5.84 -10.84
N GLU A 278 17.39 -6.26 -11.66
CA GLU A 278 16.15 -6.80 -11.15
C GLU A 278 16.38 -7.98 -10.20
N SER A 279 15.58 -8.04 -9.14
CA SER A 279 15.67 -9.08 -8.12
C SER A 279 14.54 -10.09 -8.24
N ARG A 280 14.88 -11.39 -8.09
CA ARG A 280 13.90 -12.46 -7.93
C ARG A 280 13.11 -12.33 -6.62
N ASP A 281 13.73 -11.75 -5.62
CA ASP A 281 13.17 -11.61 -4.27
C ASP A 281 12.42 -10.29 -4.09
N TYR A 282 12.22 -9.54 -5.18
CA TYR A 282 11.29 -8.40 -5.21
C TYR A 282 9.86 -8.92 -5.18
N ILE A 283 9.44 -9.38 -4.01
CA ILE A 283 8.13 -9.99 -3.74
C ILE A 283 7.51 -9.28 -2.55
N GLU A 284 6.43 -8.56 -2.78
CA GLU A 284 5.64 -7.94 -1.74
C GLU A 284 4.90 -9.00 -0.90
N SER A 285 4.79 -8.78 0.41
CA SER A 285 4.16 -9.70 1.37
C SER A 285 4.68 -11.14 1.33
N PRO A 286 6.02 -11.37 1.39
CA PRO A 286 6.60 -12.69 1.28
C PRO A 286 6.41 -13.53 2.55
N TYR A 287 6.33 -12.92 3.72
CA TYR A 287 6.25 -13.59 5.02
C TYR A 287 4.85 -14.09 5.33
N SER A 288 3.84 -13.32 4.99
CA SER A 288 2.43 -13.69 5.10
C SER A 288 1.92 -14.47 3.88
N LYS A 289 2.69 -14.47 2.78
CA LYS A 289 2.36 -15.07 1.47
C LYS A 289 1.08 -14.49 0.86
N ARG A 290 0.83 -13.20 1.05
CA ARG A 290 -0.43 -12.54 0.66
C ARG A 290 -0.33 -11.77 -0.65
N SER A 291 0.79 -11.72 -1.33
CA SER A 291 1.05 -10.90 -2.52
C SER A 291 -0.12 -10.88 -3.53
N TYR A 292 -0.65 -12.04 -3.91
CA TYR A 292 -1.80 -12.09 -4.84
C TYR A 292 -3.08 -11.46 -4.28
N ILE A 293 -3.26 -11.45 -2.96
CA ILE A 293 -4.39 -10.79 -2.30
C ILE A 293 -4.18 -9.28 -2.38
N ASP A 294 -2.99 -8.81 -2.06
CA ASP A 294 -2.63 -7.40 -2.07
C ASP A 294 -2.76 -6.83 -3.49
N TYR A 295 -2.18 -7.48 -4.49
CA TYR A 295 -2.34 -7.11 -5.90
C TYR A 295 -3.80 -7.13 -6.38
N GLN A 296 -4.62 -8.07 -5.89
CA GLN A 296 -6.05 -8.06 -6.20
C GLN A 296 -6.75 -6.83 -5.59
N TYR A 297 -6.34 -6.39 -4.40
CA TYR A 297 -6.88 -5.19 -3.79
C TYR A 297 -6.39 -3.91 -4.45
N ASN A 298 -5.20 -3.90 -5.06
CA ASN A 298 -4.79 -2.82 -5.97
C ASN A 298 -5.78 -2.71 -7.15
N ILE A 299 -6.14 -3.82 -7.79
CA ILE A 299 -7.13 -3.80 -8.87
C ILE A 299 -8.54 -3.47 -8.37
N TYR A 300 -8.90 -3.85 -7.14
CA TYR A 300 -10.15 -3.38 -6.52
C TYR A 300 -10.14 -1.87 -6.23
N SER A 301 -8.99 -1.24 -5.96
CA SER A 301 -8.91 0.21 -5.83
C SER A 301 -9.32 0.92 -7.13
N ILE A 302 -8.89 0.37 -8.27
CA ILE A 302 -9.30 0.82 -9.62
C ILE A 302 -10.80 0.64 -9.82
N LYS A 303 -11.33 -0.56 -9.53
CA LYS A 303 -12.77 -0.82 -9.59
C LYS A 303 -13.56 0.17 -8.76
N ASN A 304 -13.10 0.40 -7.54
CA ASN A 304 -13.74 1.33 -6.62
C ASN A 304 -13.77 2.76 -7.17
N SER A 305 -12.67 3.22 -7.77
CA SER A 305 -12.59 4.55 -8.41
C SER A 305 -13.52 4.65 -9.61
N LEU A 306 -13.54 3.64 -10.49
CA LEU A 306 -14.38 3.62 -11.69
C LEU A 306 -15.88 3.48 -11.37
N TYR A 307 -16.22 2.61 -10.41
CA TYR A 307 -17.62 2.30 -10.04
C TYR A 307 -18.20 3.28 -9.01
N GLY A 308 -17.37 4.03 -8.29
CA GLY A 308 -17.77 4.98 -7.25
C GLY A 308 -18.26 4.33 -5.96
N THR A 309 -17.93 3.06 -5.71
CA THR A 309 -18.32 2.31 -4.50
C THR A 309 -17.18 1.47 -3.96
N ARG A 310 -17.16 1.26 -2.65
CA ARG A 310 -16.22 0.36 -1.97
C ARG A 310 -16.66 -1.11 -1.97
N ASP A 311 -17.86 -1.40 -2.44
CA ASP A 311 -18.33 -2.78 -2.56
C ASP A 311 -17.63 -3.47 -3.74
N VAL A 312 -16.63 -4.30 -3.42
CA VAL A 312 -15.86 -5.06 -4.41
C VAL A 312 -16.71 -6.08 -5.16
N THR A 313 -17.88 -6.46 -4.60
CA THR A 313 -18.83 -7.38 -5.23
C THR A 313 -19.81 -6.69 -6.16
N ALA A 314 -19.84 -5.34 -6.14
CA ALA A 314 -20.76 -4.58 -6.99
C ALA A 314 -20.59 -4.95 -8.48
N THR A 315 -21.69 -5.24 -9.14
CA THR A 315 -21.74 -5.53 -10.57
C THR A 315 -22.21 -4.33 -11.38
N THR A 316 -22.68 -3.29 -10.70
CA THR A 316 -23.24 -2.09 -11.32
C THR A 316 -22.61 -0.83 -10.70
N PRO A 317 -22.09 0.09 -11.53
CA PRO A 317 -21.58 1.37 -11.07
C PRO A 317 -22.67 2.24 -10.44
N VAL A 318 -22.31 3.04 -9.42
CA VAL A 318 -23.27 4.02 -8.86
C VAL A 318 -23.51 5.18 -9.83
N THR A 319 -24.64 5.89 -9.65
CA THR A 319 -25.11 6.93 -10.58
C THR A 319 -24.06 8.02 -10.88
N ASN A 320 -23.30 8.45 -9.89
CA ASN A 320 -22.28 9.51 -10.02
C ASN A 320 -20.87 8.94 -10.14
N SER A 321 -20.69 7.88 -10.91
CA SER A 321 -19.40 7.20 -11.12
C SER A 321 -18.78 7.55 -12.46
N MET A 322 -17.47 7.29 -12.59
CA MET A 322 -16.74 7.42 -13.84
C MET A 322 -17.35 6.58 -14.95
N MET A 323 -17.68 5.33 -14.65
CA MET A 323 -18.35 4.42 -15.59
C MET A 323 -19.69 4.99 -16.08
N ASN A 324 -20.48 5.62 -15.22
CA ASN A 324 -21.72 6.24 -15.65
C ASN A 324 -21.52 7.51 -16.49
N ILE A 325 -20.45 8.26 -16.25
CA ILE A 325 -20.05 9.38 -17.12
C ILE A 325 -19.69 8.84 -18.50
N MET A 326 -18.85 7.79 -18.59
CA MET A 326 -18.50 7.14 -19.85
C MET A 326 -19.74 6.68 -20.63
N LYS A 327 -20.69 6.04 -19.93
CA LYS A 327 -21.95 5.58 -20.52
C LYS A 327 -22.82 6.74 -21.00
N LYS A 328 -23.00 7.79 -20.18
CA LYS A 328 -23.79 8.98 -20.49
C LYS A 328 -23.30 9.70 -21.74
N TYR A 329 -21.99 9.77 -21.92
CA TYR A 329 -21.37 10.46 -23.06
C TYR A 329 -20.92 9.51 -24.18
N ASN A 330 -21.43 8.27 -24.19
CA ASN A 330 -21.26 7.29 -25.26
C ASN A 330 -19.78 6.95 -25.54
N TYR A 331 -18.98 6.71 -24.50
CA TYR A 331 -17.64 6.17 -24.69
C TYR A 331 -17.69 4.79 -25.33
N SER A 332 -17.10 4.63 -26.50
CA SER A 332 -17.14 3.36 -27.24
C SER A 332 -16.43 2.21 -26.54
N GLY A 333 -15.37 2.49 -25.74
CA GLY A 333 -14.62 1.52 -24.96
C GLY A 333 -15.25 1.14 -23.61
N TYR A 334 -16.49 1.57 -23.30
CA TYR A 334 -17.14 1.27 -22.03
C TYR A 334 -17.18 -0.21 -21.66
N ASN A 335 -17.50 -1.07 -22.63
CA ASN A 335 -17.55 -2.52 -22.40
C ASN A 335 -16.15 -3.12 -22.31
N ASP A 336 -15.20 -2.60 -23.06
CA ASP A 336 -13.83 -3.11 -23.10
C ASP A 336 -13.12 -2.90 -21.77
N ILE A 337 -13.20 -1.69 -21.21
CA ILE A 337 -12.64 -1.39 -19.88
C ILE A 337 -13.32 -2.21 -18.78
N ASN A 338 -14.64 -2.40 -18.85
CA ASN A 338 -15.35 -3.22 -17.87
C ASN A 338 -14.97 -4.70 -17.97
N THR A 339 -14.76 -5.21 -19.17
CA THR A 339 -14.29 -6.58 -19.41
C THR A 339 -12.87 -6.75 -18.90
N ALA A 340 -11.94 -5.88 -19.29
CA ALA A 340 -10.54 -5.91 -18.87
C ALA A 340 -10.40 -5.89 -17.34
N LEU A 341 -11.16 -5.01 -16.66
CA LEU A 341 -11.20 -4.94 -15.19
C LEU A 341 -11.62 -6.26 -14.55
N ASN A 342 -12.72 -6.87 -15.04
CA ASN A 342 -13.21 -8.13 -14.49
C ASN A 342 -12.25 -9.30 -14.79
N GLU A 343 -11.60 -9.31 -15.95
CA GLU A 343 -10.61 -10.33 -16.33
C GLU A 343 -9.34 -10.23 -15.45
N ALA A 344 -8.84 -9.02 -15.16
CA ALA A 344 -7.72 -8.81 -14.26
C ALA A 344 -8.02 -9.30 -12.83
N ILE A 345 -9.20 -8.95 -12.30
CA ILE A 345 -9.67 -9.43 -10.99
C ILE A 345 -9.77 -10.97 -10.97
N ALA A 346 -10.36 -11.57 -12.01
CA ALA A 346 -10.54 -13.03 -12.10
C ALA A 346 -9.21 -13.78 -12.23
N ALA A 347 -8.23 -13.22 -12.93
CA ALA A 347 -6.89 -13.80 -13.04
C ALA A 347 -6.20 -13.86 -11.66
N LEU A 348 -6.22 -12.77 -10.91
CA LEU A 348 -5.67 -12.73 -9.55
C LEU A 348 -6.46 -13.62 -8.58
N GLU A 349 -7.80 -13.70 -8.70
CA GLU A 349 -8.63 -14.61 -7.92
C GLU A 349 -8.22 -16.07 -8.16
N THR A 350 -7.99 -16.43 -9.42
CA THR A 350 -7.53 -17.78 -9.79
C THR A 350 -6.13 -18.04 -9.23
N ALA A 351 -5.23 -17.06 -9.29
CA ALA A 351 -3.86 -17.19 -8.82
C ALA A 351 -3.82 -17.41 -7.30
N LYS A 352 -4.47 -16.55 -6.52
CA LYS A 352 -4.48 -16.65 -5.05
C LYS A 352 -5.11 -17.92 -4.52
N ASN A 353 -6.12 -18.47 -5.23
CA ASN A 353 -6.78 -19.73 -4.86
C ASN A 353 -5.97 -20.97 -5.26
N SER A 354 -4.98 -20.81 -6.12
CA SER A 354 -4.14 -21.91 -6.63
C SER A 354 -2.81 -22.04 -5.89
N SER A 355 -2.18 -20.93 -5.52
CA SER A 355 -0.82 -20.88 -4.97
C SER A 355 -0.54 -19.54 -4.31
N SER A 356 0.61 -19.42 -3.62
CA SER A 356 1.19 -18.11 -3.27
C SER A 356 2.15 -17.65 -4.36
N PHE A 357 2.32 -16.33 -4.49
CA PHE A 357 3.25 -15.76 -5.47
C PHE A 357 4.70 -16.23 -5.23
N VAL A 358 5.14 -16.28 -3.96
CA VAL A 358 6.45 -16.82 -3.58
C VAL A 358 6.66 -18.25 -4.10
N ALA A 359 5.66 -19.11 -3.95
CA ALA A 359 5.74 -20.49 -4.42
C ALA A 359 5.75 -20.58 -5.95
N ASP A 360 4.99 -19.73 -6.63
CA ASP A 360 4.97 -19.67 -8.08
C ASP A 360 6.31 -19.20 -8.65
N ILE A 361 6.93 -18.16 -8.08
CA ILE A 361 8.25 -17.69 -8.50
C ILE A 361 9.30 -18.79 -8.32
N ALA A 362 9.28 -19.52 -7.20
CA ALA A 362 10.19 -20.66 -6.98
C ALA A 362 9.97 -21.79 -8.00
N ALA A 363 8.72 -22.11 -8.36
CA ALA A 363 8.39 -23.12 -9.36
C ALA A 363 8.85 -22.72 -10.76
N ILE A 364 8.65 -21.45 -11.15
CA ILE A 364 9.08 -20.88 -12.43
C ILE A 364 10.59 -20.95 -12.56
N GLU A 365 11.34 -20.52 -11.54
CA GLU A 365 12.80 -20.56 -11.54
C GLU A 365 13.34 -22.00 -11.69
N LYS A 366 12.74 -22.94 -10.96
CA LYS A 366 13.07 -24.36 -11.08
C LYS A 366 12.79 -24.91 -12.47
N ALA A 367 11.62 -24.57 -13.04
CA ALA A 367 11.24 -25.00 -14.38
C ALA A 367 12.15 -24.41 -15.47
N TYR A 368 12.54 -23.13 -15.32
CA TYR A 368 13.51 -22.47 -16.18
C TYR A 368 14.86 -23.21 -16.20
N LYS A 369 15.42 -23.47 -15.01
CA LYS A 369 16.69 -24.20 -14.83
C LYS A 369 16.64 -25.61 -15.44
N ASN A 370 15.46 -26.23 -15.48
CA ASN A 370 15.24 -27.57 -16.05
C ASN A 370 14.82 -27.55 -17.52
N GLY A 371 14.67 -26.42 -18.18
CA GLY A 371 14.22 -26.29 -19.56
C GLY A 371 12.75 -26.69 -19.80
N THR A 372 11.90 -26.64 -18.75
CA THR A 372 10.49 -27.06 -18.77
C THR A 372 9.51 -25.92 -18.56
N ILE A 373 9.96 -24.68 -18.65
CA ILE A 373 9.17 -23.49 -18.29
C ILE A 373 7.84 -23.38 -19.03
N ASN A 374 7.79 -23.74 -20.30
CA ASN A 374 6.58 -23.63 -21.13
C ASN A 374 5.45 -24.59 -20.69
N SER A 375 5.75 -25.61 -19.92
CA SER A 375 4.77 -26.55 -19.34
C SER A 375 4.48 -26.29 -17.87
N GLU A 376 5.09 -25.25 -17.28
CA GLU A 376 4.92 -24.94 -15.86
C GLU A 376 3.62 -24.14 -15.65
N ALA A 377 2.73 -24.67 -14.80
CA ALA A 377 1.44 -24.04 -14.51
C ALA A 377 1.60 -22.67 -13.82
N ALA A 378 2.59 -22.52 -12.96
CA ALA A 378 2.92 -21.26 -12.29
C ALA A 378 3.31 -20.18 -13.30
N TYR A 379 4.11 -20.52 -14.32
CA TYR A 379 4.48 -19.59 -15.39
C TYR A 379 3.24 -19.04 -16.11
N THR A 380 2.34 -19.96 -16.53
CA THR A 380 1.10 -19.58 -17.21
C THR A 380 0.21 -18.71 -16.32
N ARG A 381 0.13 -19.04 -15.03
CA ARG A 381 -0.71 -18.31 -14.06
C ARG A 381 -0.23 -16.88 -13.85
N VAL A 382 1.07 -16.69 -13.53
CA VAL A 382 1.64 -15.36 -13.33
C VAL A 382 1.58 -14.53 -14.61
N LYS A 383 1.95 -15.12 -15.74
CA LYS A 383 1.87 -14.45 -17.03
C LYS A 383 0.45 -14.01 -17.38
N THR A 384 -0.55 -14.82 -17.06
CA THR A 384 -1.96 -14.44 -17.27
C THR A 384 -2.34 -13.22 -16.44
N CYS A 385 -1.93 -13.15 -15.18
CA CYS A 385 -2.16 -11.95 -14.35
C CYS A 385 -1.52 -10.72 -14.98
N ILE A 386 -0.25 -10.80 -15.35
CA ILE A 386 0.49 -9.71 -16.01
C ILE A 386 -0.23 -9.25 -17.28
N ASP A 387 -0.57 -10.18 -18.19
CA ASP A 387 -1.19 -9.86 -19.46
C ASP A 387 -2.59 -9.21 -19.29
N LYS A 388 -3.38 -9.67 -18.31
CA LYS A 388 -4.73 -9.11 -18.05
C LYS A 388 -4.68 -7.74 -17.41
N ILE A 389 -3.73 -7.49 -16.52
CA ILE A 389 -3.55 -6.18 -15.88
C ILE A 389 -2.99 -5.18 -16.90
N ASN A 390 -2.04 -5.58 -17.74
CA ASN A 390 -1.54 -4.74 -18.83
C ASN A 390 -2.66 -4.36 -19.82
N ASN A 391 -3.55 -5.31 -20.16
CA ASN A 391 -4.70 -4.99 -21.00
C ASN A 391 -5.67 -4.00 -20.33
N LEU A 392 -5.84 -4.08 -19.00
CA LEU A 392 -6.63 -3.09 -18.26
C LEU A 392 -6.00 -1.70 -18.33
N ASP A 393 -4.67 -1.60 -18.21
CA ASP A 393 -3.93 -0.33 -18.35
C ASP A 393 -4.14 0.28 -19.75
N ASP A 394 -4.05 -0.52 -20.81
CA ASP A 394 -4.32 -0.05 -22.16
C ASP A 394 -5.72 0.56 -22.31
N GLU A 395 -6.74 -0.07 -21.73
CA GLU A 395 -8.13 0.43 -21.78
C GLU A 395 -8.31 1.69 -20.91
N LEU A 396 -7.63 1.79 -19.76
CA LEU A 396 -7.62 2.99 -18.91
C LEU A 396 -6.99 4.18 -19.65
N ASN A 397 -5.87 3.97 -20.34
CA ASN A 397 -5.20 5.00 -21.14
C ASN A 397 -6.07 5.49 -22.31
N LYS A 398 -6.80 4.61 -22.98
CA LYS A 398 -7.79 4.99 -24.01
C LYS A 398 -8.92 5.84 -23.41
N ALA A 399 -9.40 5.48 -22.21
CA ALA A 399 -10.42 6.25 -21.53
C ALA A 399 -9.90 7.64 -21.10
N GLY A 400 -8.66 7.75 -20.61
CA GLY A 400 -8.01 9.02 -20.30
C GLY A 400 -7.94 9.93 -21.52
N ALA A 401 -7.45 9.41 -22.63
CA ALA A 401 -7.40 10.15 -23.89
C ALA A 401 -8.78 10.60 -24.41
N TRP A 402 -9.83 9.83 -24.09
CA TRP A 402 -11.20 10.21 -24.40
C TRP A 402 -11.71 11.32 -23.46
N PHE A 403 -11.44 11.25 -22.14
CA PHE A 403 -11.84 12.29 -21.20
C PHE A 403 -11.27 13.66 -21.55
N ARG A 404 -10.03 13.76 -22.04
CA ARG A 404 -9.43 15.01 -22.53
C ARG A 404 -10.24 15.68 -23.63
N LYS A 405 -10.96 14.91 -24.42
CA LYS A 405 -11.68 15.36 -25.65
C LYS A 405 -13.17 15.53 -25.44
N ILE A 406 -13.71 15.06 -24.31
CA ILE A 406 -15.15 15.14 -24.06
C ILE A 406 -15.57 16.60 -23.98
N ARG A 407 -16.60 16.94 -24.74
CA ARG A 407 -17.26 18.26 -24.66
C ARG A 407 -18.60 18.08 -23.99
N ALA A 408 -18.82 18.79 -22.87
CA ALA A 408 -20.16 18.88 -22.32
C ALA A 408 -21.07 19.40 -23.44
N SER A 409 -22.10 18.64 -23.81
CA SER A 409 -23.17 19.17 -24.66
C SER A 409 -23.78 20.40 -23.95
N LYS A 410 -23.79 21.52 -24.66
CA LYS A 410 -24.42 22.75 -24.17
C LYS A 410 -25.89 22.52 -23.87
#